data_b62710882f466a9aad69fb0138e55349
#
_entry.id   b62710882f466a9aad69fb0138e55349
#
_cell.length_a   1.000
_cell.length_b   1.000
_cell.length_c   1.000
_cell.angle_alpha   90.00
_cell.angle_beta   90.00
_cell.angle_gamma   90.00
#
_symmetry.space_group_name_H-M   'P 1'
#
loop_
_entity.id
_entity.type
_entity.pdbx_description
1 polymer ?
#
loop_
_entity_poly.entity_id
_entity_poly.type
_entity_poly.pdbx_seq_one_letter_code
_entity_poly.pdbx_strand_id
1 'polypeptide(L)'
;EKLINAGDSILTSKVKEAGIDPEDSSSAPTSMKEAKKDFLNIPFGDINQLDAKQRGALARDCGGVVVTGDNKKPTYAIWDFGEGQSPENFPTTLCGLSESNKQKIACNQGKHSSGGTGALVFCEEGVQLTIARKSPKIHDKSSSDDIGFTVTRKFPAGSNKSPSYKYLVINGEV
;
A
#
# COMPACT_ATOMS: atom_id res chain seq x y z
N GLU A 1 -9.74 -1.69 -0.18
CA GLU A 1 -8.51 -2.48 -0.35
C GLU A 1 -7.25 -1.61 -0.41
N LYS A 2 -7.23 -0.51 -1.18
CA LYS A 2 -6.08 0.43 -1.20
C LYS A 2 -5.76 0.98 0.18
N LEU A 3 -6.77 1.33 0.98
CA LEU A 3 -6.59 1.79 2.35
C LEU A 3 -6.07 0.68 3.28
N ILE A 4 -6.50 -0.55 3.06
CA ILE A 4 -5.98 -1.70 3.81
C ILE A 4 -4.51 -1.89 3.50
N ASN A 5 -4.12 -1.84 2.22
CA ASN A 5 -2.72 -1.95 1.81
C ASN A 5 -1.85 -0.82 2.40
N ALA A 6 -2.35 0.40 2.44
CA ALA A 6 -1.67 1.53 3.10
C ALA A 6 -1.48 1.27 4.60
N GLY A 7 -2.53 0.79 5.29
CA GLY A 7 -2.46 0.43 6.71
C GLY A 7 -1.45 -0.68 6.99
N ASP A 8 -1.45 -1.73 6.17
CA ASP A 8 -0.49 -2.83 6.26
C ASP A 8 0.95 -2.34 6.04
N SER A 9 1.16 -1.49 5.03
CA SER A 9 2.47 -0.88 4.72
C SER A 9 3.01 -0.09 5.91
N ILE A 10 2.17 0.71 6.56
CA ILE A 10 2.53 1.50 7.75
C ILE A 10 2.93 0.56 8.90
N LEU A 11 2.11 -0.43 9.22
CA LEU A 11 2.40 -1.36 10.33
C LEU A 11 3.67 -2.16 10.08
N THR A 12 3.83 -2.71 8.89
CA THR A 12 5.04 -3.46 8.51
C THR A 12 6.29 -2.58 8.60
N SER A 13 6.20 -1.32 8.15
CA SER A 13 7.29 -0.35 8.28
C SER A 13 7.69 -0.13 9.74
N LYS A 14 6.71 0.06 10.63
CA LYS A 14 6.96 0.29 12.05
C LYS A 14 7.59 -0.91 12.75
N VAL A 15 7.17 -2.11 12.41
CA VAL A 15 7.78 -3.35 12.91
C VAL A 15 9.25 -3.45 12.48
N LYS A 16 9.53 -3.17 11.19
CA LYS A 16 10.90 -3.16 10.65
C LYS A 16 11.76 -2.04 11.24
N GLU A 17 11.21 -0.84 11.45
CA GLU A 17 11.91 0.27 12.13
C GLU A 17 12.36 -0.12 13.55
N ALA A 18 11.65 -1.03 14.22
CA ALA A 18 12.02 -1.58 15.52
C ALA A 18 13.05 -2.73 15.43
N GLY A 19 13.54 -3.06 14.23
CA GLY A 19 14.51 -4.13 14.02
C GLY A 19 13.92 -5.54 14.05
N ILE A 20 12.60 -5.67 13.92
CA ILE A 20 11.90 -6.95 13.95
C ILE A 20 11.57 -7.36 12.50
N ASP A 21 11.87 -8.63 12.17
CA ASP A 21 11.38 -9.22 10.93
C ASP A 21 9.89 -9.55 11.05
N PRO A 22 9.00 -8.92 10.26
CA PRO A 22 7.57 -9.16 10.35
C PRO A 22 7.15 -10.59 9.95
N GLU A 23 8.02 -11.37 9.32
CA GLU A 23 7.78 -12.79 8.99
C GLU A 23 8.25 -13.75 10.09
N ASP A 24 9.03 -13.29 11.05
CA ASP A 24 9.48 -14.10 12.17
C ASP A 24 8.37 -14.23 13.23
N SER A 25 7.68 -15.36 13.22
CA SER A 25 6.58 -15.65 14.16
C SER A 25 6.98 -15.67 15.64
N SER A 26 8.28 -15.70 15.95
CA SER A 26 8.77 -15.71 17.34
C SER A 26 8.87 -14.29 17.93
N SER A 27 9.05 -13.28 17.12
CA SER A 27 9.28 -11.88 17.54
C SER A 27 8.29 -10.88 16.96
N ALA A 28 7.66 -11.19 15.82
CA ALA A 28 6.69 -10.33 15.18
C ALA A 28 5.33 -10.32 15.89
N PRO A 29 4.55 -9.23 15.77
CA PRO A 29 3.19 -9.18 16.30
C PRO A 29 2.32 -10.29 15.72
N THR A 30 1.57 -10.97 16.59
CA THR A 30 0.69 -12.08 16.21
C THR A 30 -0.64 -11.62 15.59
N SER A 31 -0.93 -10.33 15.69
CA SER A 31 -2.17 -9.73 15.19
C SER A 31 -2.01 -8.25 14.88
N MET A 32 -2.89 -7.73 14.00
CA MET A 32 -3.00 -6.30 13.74
C MET A 32 -3.30 -5.47 15.00
N LYS A 33 -4.09 -6.03 15.93
CA LYS A 33 -4.44 -5.37 17.19
C LYS A 33 -3.19 -5.14 18.04
N GLU A 34 -2.36 -6.15 18.18
CA GLU A 34 -1.08 -6.09 18.88
C GLU A 34 -0.13 -5.10 18.19
N ALA A 35 0.04 -5.22 16.87
CA ALA A 35 0.88 -4.31 16.11
C ALA A 35 0.47 -2.84 16.27
N LYS A 36 -0.83 -2.53 16.22
CA LYS A 36 -1.33 -1.17 16.45
C LYS A 36 -1.03 -0.66 17.86
N LYS A 37 -1.18 -1.52 18.87
CA LYS A 37 -0.89 -1.17 20.25
C LYS A 37 0.59 -0.87 20.45
N ASP A 38 1.46 -1.75 19.98
CA ASP A 38 2.88 -1.75 20.35
C ASP A 38 3.72 -0.81 19.45
N PHE A 39 3.33 -0.62 18.18
CA PHE A 39 4.10 0.18 17.23
C PHE A 39 3.45 1.51 16.81
N LEU A 40 2.16 1.69 17.04
CA LEU A 40 1.46 2.96 16.80
C LEU A 40 0.96 3.62 18.09
N ASN A 41 1.25 3.03 19.27
CA ASN A 41 0.82 3.52 20.58
C ASN A 41 -0.70 3.74 20.66
N ILE A 42 -1.49 2.87 19.99
CA ILE A 42 -2.95 2.94 20.03
C ILE A 42 -3.45 2.12 21.21
N PRO A 43 -4.12 2.73 22.21
CA PRO A 43 -4.60 2.02 23.38
C PRO A 43 -5.43 0.80 23.00
N PHE A 44 -5.09 -0.37 23.51
CA PHE A 44 -5.74 -1.64 23.22
C PHE A 44 -5.77 -2.00 21.72
N GLY A 45 -4.98 -1.32 20.86
CA GLY A 45 -5.03 -1.48 19.41
C GLY A 45 -6.35 -1.01 18.76
N ASP A 46 -7.16 -0.24 19.49
CA ASP A 46 -8.45 0.27 19.05
C ASP A 46 -8.38 1.80 18.83
N ILE A 47 -8.46 2.22 17.57
CA ILE A 47 -8.39 3.63 17.17
C ILE A 47 -9.50 4.51 17.76
N ASN A 48 -10.62 3.90 18.18
CA ASN A 48 -11.73 4.61 18.83
C ASN A 48 -11.36 5.11 20.22
N GLN A 49 -10.30 4.56 20.83
CA GLN A 49 -9.78 5.01 22.13
C GLN A 49 -8.95 6.31 22.04
N LEU A 50 -8.60 6.74 20.84
CA LEU A 50 -7.88 7.99 20.60
C LEU A 50 -8.84 9.17 20.58
N ASP A 51 -8.45 10.27 21.20
CA ASP A 51 -9.13 11.55 21.01
C ASP A 51 -8.88 12.18 19.63
N ALA A 52 -9.56 13.28 19.31
CA ALA A 52 -9.43 13.92 18.00
C ALA A 52 -8.01 14.44 17.71
N LYS A 53 -7.30 14.94 18.74
CA LYS A 53 -5.93 15.44 18.63
C LYS A 53 -4.95 14.29 18.34
N GLN A 54 -5.09 13.18 19.06
CA GLN A 54 -4.27 11.98 18.88
C GLN A 54 -4.50 11.36 17.50
N ARG A 55 -5.77 11.24 17.05
CA ARG A 55 -6.10 10.77 15.69
C ARG A 55 -5.50 11.67 14.62
N GLY A 56 -5.57 12.99 14.80
CA GLY A 56 -4.96 13.95 13.88
C GLY A 56 -3.45 13.85 13.82
N ALA A 57 -2.77 13.60 14.95
CA ALA A 57 -1.34 13.36 14.98
C ALA A 57 -0.97 12.07 14.25
N LEU A 58 -1.64 10.97 14.57
CA LEU A 58 -1.43 9.67 13.93
C LEU A 58 -1.65 9.75 12.41
N ALA A 59 -2.69 10.44 11.97
CA ALA A 59 -2.97 10.62 10.54
C ALA A 59 -1.84 11.35 9.80
N ARG A 60 -1.26 12.39 10.40
CA ARG A 60 -0.12 13.10 9.79
C ARG A 60 1.11 12.22 9.65
N ASP A 61 1.32 11.30 10.59
CA ASP A 61 2.49 10.42 10.61
C ASP A 61 2.29 9.15 9.76
N CYS A 62 1.05 8.82 9.41
CA CYS A 62 0.72 7.59 8.70
C CYS A 62 0.38 7.81 7.22
N GLY A 63 -0.39 8.85 6.90
CA GLY A 63 -0.86 9.06 5.54
C GLY A 63 -2.27 9.64 5.48
N GLY A 64 -2.88 9.59 4.30
CA GLY A 64 -4.21 10.17 4.15
C GLY A 64 -4.93 9.82 2.86
N VAL A 65 -6.15 10.34 2.78
CA VAL A 65 -7.02 10.24 1.60
C VAL A 65 -7.56 11.62 1.27
N VAL A 66 -7.50 11.99 0.01
CA VAL A 66 -8.17 13.18 -0.53
C VAL A 66 -9.11 12.75 -1.64
N VAL A 67 -10.30 13.31 -1.62
CA VAL A 67 -11.28 13.16 -2.69
C VAL A 67 -11.50 14.53 -3.33
N THR A 68 -11.30 14.60 -4.64
CA THR A 68 -11.51 15.82 -5.45
C THR A 68 -12.45 15.52 -6.61
N GLY A 69 -12.85 16.55 -7.35
CA GLY A 69 -13.83 16.43 -8.42
C GLY A 69 -15.27 16.59 -7.92
N ASP A 70 -16.21 16.25 -8.77
CA ASP A 70 -17.64 16.30 -8.41
C ASP A 70 -18.17 14.92 -7.96
N ASN A 71 -19.39 14.88 -7.44
CA ASN A 71 -20.01 13.65 -6.94
C ASN A 71 -20.22 12.56 -8.00
N LYS A 72 -20.17 12.90 -9.29
CA LYS A 72 -20.33 11.96 -10.39
C LYS A 72 -19.00 11.40 -10.87
N LYS A 73 -17.93 12.21 -10.77
CA LYS A 73 -16.58 11.88 -11.24
C LYS A 73 -15.52 12.22 -10.18
N PRO A 74 -15.55 11.55 -9.02
CA PRO A 74 -14.56 11.79 -7.98
C PRO A 74 -13.19 11.25 -8.39
N THR A 75 -12.15 11.99 -8.01
CA THR A 75 -10.76 11.51 -8.05
C THR A 75 -10.31 11.23 -6.62
N TYR A 76 -9.75 10.05 -6.41
CA TYR A 76 -9.20 9.65 -5.11
C TYR A 76 -7.68 9.68 -5.16
N ALA A 77 -7.05 10.38 -4.22
CA ALA A 77 -5.64 10.27 -3.94
C ALA A 77 -5.48 9.63 -2.56
N ILE A 78 -4.68 8.56 -2.49
CA ILE A 78 -4.36 7.84 -1.26
C ILE A 78 -2.85 7.79 -1.15
N TRP A 79 -2.31 8.16 -0.01
CA TRP A 79 -0.88 8.08 0.27
C TRP A 79 -0.62 7.53 1.65
N ASP A 80 0.51 6.87 1.84
CA ASP A 80 1.00 6.39 3.13
C ASP A 80 2.49 6.64 3.28
N PHE A 81 2.94 6.68 4.54
CA PHE A 81 4.34 6.77 4.93
C PHE A 81 4.83 5.42 5.48
N GLY A 82 4.42 4.33 4.84
CA GLY A 82 4.82 2.98 5.18
C GLY A 82 6.15 2.56 4.57
N GLU A 83 6.26 1.29 4.18
CA GLU A 83 7.50 0.74 3.62
C GLU A 83 7.93 1.40 2.31
N GLY A 84 6.96 1.84 1.50
CA GLY A 84 7.21 2.22 0.12
C GLY A 84 7.80 1.09 -0.71
N GLN A 85 8.19 1.39 -1.94
CA GLN A 85 8.80 0.42 -2.85
C GLN A 85 9.84 1.10 -3.71
N SER A 86 10.93 0.39 -4.00
CA SER A 86 11.91 0.81 -4.99
C SER A 86 11.38 0.52 -6.40
N PRO A 87 11.73 1.34 -7.41
CA PRO A 87 11.26 1.18 -8.79
C PRO A 87 11.49 -0.22 -9.37
N GLU A 88 12.64 -0.81 -9.09
CA GLU A 88 13.04 -2.14 -9.57
C GLU A 88 12.11 -3.26 -9.10
N ASN A 89 11.35 -3.04 -8.03
CA ASN A 89 10.39 -4.02 -7.49
C ASN A 89 8.97 -3.86 -8.08
N PHE A 90 8.69 -2.80 -8.85
CA PHE A 90 7.36 -2.57 -9.42
C PHE A 90 6.84 -3.72 -10.26
N PRO A 91 7.65 -4.35 -11.14
CA PRO A 91 7.17 -5.45 -11.97
C PRO A 91 6.58 -6.63 -11.16
N THR A 92 7.19 -6.94 -10.03
CA THR A 92 6.80 -8.09 -9.19
C THR A 92 5.82 -7.75 -8.07
N THR A 93 5.66 -6.47 -7.75
CA THR A 93 4.82 -6.02 -6.63
C THR A 93 3.57 -5.27 -7.10
N LEU A 94 3.74 -4.03 -7.61
CA LEU A 94 2.62 -3.19 -8.04
C LEU A 94 1.97 -3.70 -9.33
N CYS A 95 2.77 -4.28 -10.21
CA CYS A 95 2.35 -4.80 -11.51
C CYS A 95 2.13 -6.31 -11.50
N GLY A 96 2.67 -7.03 -10.52
CA GLY A 96 2.49 -8.47 -10.35
C GLY A 96 1.06 -8.82 -9.97
N LEU A 97 0.38 -9.59 -10.82
CA LEU A 97 -0.92 -10.15 -10.52
C LEU A 97 -0.71 -11.52 -9.84
N SER A 98 -1.34 -11.72 -8.69
CA SER A 98 -1.34 -13.00 -7.96
C SER A 98 -0.08 -13.36 -7.15
N GLU A 99 0.93 -12.53 -7.10
CA GLU A 99 2.05 -12.71 -6.17
C GLU A 99 1.76 -12.02 -4.83
N SER A 100 1.61 -12.77 -3.76
CA SER A 100 1.38 -12.23 -2.42
C SER A 100 2.52 -12.58 -1.48
N ASN A 101 3.41 -11.63 -1.25
CA ASN A 101 4.48 -11.75 -0.24
C ASN A 101 3.97 -11.47 1.19
N LYS A 102 2.68 -11.12 1.34
CA LYS A 102 2.09 -10.70 2.63
C LYS A 102 1.40 -11.82 3.41
N GLN A 103 1.28 -13.03 2.85
CA GLN A 103 0.53 -14.14 3.49
C GLN A 103 1.16 -14.60 4.80
N LYS A 104 2.47 -14.44 4.95
CA LYS A 104 3.22 -14.85 6.14
C LYS A 104 3.19 -13.84 7.28
N ILE A 105 2.80 -12.60 7.01
CA ILE A 105 2.80 -11.52 8.00
C ILE A 105 1.47 -11.53 8.75
N ALA A 106 1.50 -11.92 10.02
CA ALA A 106 0.29 -12.11 10.82
C ALA A 106 -0.49 -10.81 11.06
N CYS A 107 0.17 -9.67 11.18
CA CYS A 107 -0.46 -8.38 11.42
C CYS A 107 -1.04 -7.70 10.17
N ASN A 108 -0.86 -8.28 8.97
CA ASN A 108 -1.41 -7.73 7.73
C ASN A 108 -2.82 -8.27 7.45
N GLN A 109 -3.71 -7.40 6.97
CA GLN A 109 -5.07 -7.74 6.53
C GLN A 109 -5.13 -8.12 5.04
N GLY A 110 -4.37 -7.43 4.19
CA GLY A 110 -4.34 -7.66 2.75
C GLY A 110 -3.56 -8.91 2.41
N LYS A 111 -4.23 -10.05 2.30
CA LYS A 111 -3.61 -11.35 2.00
C LYS A 111 -3.69 -11.77 0.53
N HIS A 112 -4.43 -11.00 -0.28
CA HIS A 112 -4.65 -11.32 -1.69
C HIS A 112 -4.21 -10.16 -2.57
N SER A 113 -3.32 -10.40 -3.52
CA SER A 113 -2.74 -9.39 -4.42
C SER A 113 -3.71 -8.83 -5.48
N SER A 114 -5.01 -9.13 -5.39
CA SER A 114 -6.03 -8.70 -6.37
C SER A 114 -6.47 -7.24 -6.23
N GLY A 115 -6.14 -6.57 -5.12
CA GLY A 115 -6.62 -5.21 -4.84
C GLY A 115 -5.91 -4.09 -5.57
N GLY A 116 -4.76 -4.37 -6.15
CA GLY A 116 -4.02 -3.37 -6.92
C GLY A 116 -4.82 -2.80 -8.09
N THR A 117 -5.47 -3.66 -8.84
CA THR A 117 -6.25 -3.33 -10.05
C THR A 117 -7.75 -3.28 -9.82
N GLY A 118 -8.26 -3.86 -8.71
CA GLY A 118 -9.68 -3.91 -8.39
C GLY A 118 -10.35 -2.53 -8.31
N ALA A 119 -9.64 -1.52 -7.84
CA ALA A 119 -10.15 -0.14 -7.80
C ALA A 119 -10.43 0.44 -9.21
N LEU A 120 -9.70 0.00 -10.23
CA LEU A 120 -9.86 0.47 -11.61
C LEU A 120 -11.19 0.04 -12.26
N VAL A 121 -11.87 -0.95 -11.68
CA VAL A 121 -13.21 -1.34 -12.15
C VAL A 121 -14.22 -0.23 -11.93
N PHE A 122 -14.03 0.57 -10.89
CA PHE A 122 -14.91 1.68 -10.48
C PHE A 122 -14.47 3.03 -11.05
N CYS A 123 -13.33 3.10 -11.73
CA CYS A 123 -12.84 4.32 -12.36
C CYS A 123 -13.41 4.43 -13.78
N GLU A 124 -14.08 5.53 -14.11
CA GLU A 124 -14.65 5.76 -15.44
C GLU A 124 -13.56 5.68 -16.53
N GLU A 125 -12.45 6.39 -16.34
CA GLU A 125 -11.31 6.37 -17.27
C GLU A 125 -10.43 5.12 -17.10
N GLY A 126 -10.62 4.36 -16.03
CA GLY A 126 -9.83 3.17 -15.74
C GLY A 126 -8.33 3.43 -15.62
N VAL A 127 -7.94 4.61 -15.10
CA VAL A 127 -6.54 5.03 -14.99
C VAL A 127 -6.15 5.22 -13.53
N GLN A 128 -4.96 4.74 -13.17
CA GLN A 128 -4.34 4.94 -11.86
C GLN A 128 -2.88 5.33 -12.04
N LEU A 129 -2.48 6.45 -11.43
CA LEU A 129 -1.08 6.80 -11.21
C LEU A 129 -0.64 6.23 -9.86
N THR A 130 0.49 5.54 -9.84
CA THR A 130 1.16 5.09 -8.63
C THR A 130 2.55 5.69 -8.58
N ILE A 131 2.89 6.29 -7.44
CA ILE A 131 4.21 6.84 -7.16
C ILE A 131 4.69 6.21 -5.85
N ALA A 132 5.90 5.72 -5.80
CA ALA A 132 6.48 5.15 -4.59
C ALA A 132 7.98 5.44 -4.49
N ARG A 133 8.45 5.45 -3.23
CA ARG A 133 9.85 5.48 -2.86
C ARG A 133 10.01 4.54 -1.67
N LYS A 134 11.08 3.79 -1.62
CA LYS A 134 11.40 2.97 -0.45
C LYS A 134 11.61 3.86 0.76
N SER A 135 11.07 3.48 1.91
CA SER A 135 11.24 4.25 3.14
C SER A 135 12.72 4.30 3.55
N PRO A 136 13.31 5.50 3.76
CA PRO A 136 14.71 5.61 4.14
C PRO A 136 15.02 5.05 5.53
N LYS A 137 13.99 4.80 6.36
CA LYS A 137 14.14 4.25 7.70
C LYS A 137 14.36 2.74 7.73
N ILE A 138 13.91 2.06 6.69
CA ILE A 138 14.05 0.60 6.54
C ILE A 138 14.76 0.21 5.24
N HIS A 139 15.38 1.20 4.62
CA HIS A 139 16.14 1.04 3.39
C HIS A 139 17.44 0.30 3.69
N ASP A 140 17.69 -0.79 3.02
CA ASP A 140 19.00 -1.41 3.04
C ASP A 140 19.94 -0.74 2.01
N LYS A 141 21.24 -0.89 2.19
CA LYS A 141 22.25 -0.25 1.32
C LYS A 141 22.23 -0.77 -0.14
N SER A 142 21.48 -1.82 -0.41
CA SER A 142 21.34 -2.45 -1.72
C SER A 142 20.15 -1.93 -2.52
N SER A 143 19.19 -1.26 -1.88
CA SER A 143 18.01 -0.72 -2.55
C SER A 143 18.29 0.67 -3.12
N SER A 144 17.69 0.99 -4.26
CA SER A 144 17.71 2.34 -4.81
C SER A 144 16.90 3.31 -3.94
N ASP A 145 17.41 4.53 -3.74
CA ASP A 145 16.69 5.63 -3.09
C ASP A 145 15.83 6.44 -4.09
N ASP A 146 15.59 5.89 -5.27
CA ASP A 146 14.87 6.54 -6.34
C ASP A 146 13.37 6.58 -6.10
N ILE A 147 12.72 7.58 -6.67
CA ILE A 147 11.27 7.66 -6.77
C ILE A 147 10.85 7.00 -8.07
N GLY A 148 10.04 5.94 -7.97
CA GLY A 148 9.42 5.31 -9.12
C GLY A 148 7.98 5.77 -9.32
N PHE A 149 7.51 5.71 -10.56
CA PHE A 149 6.10 5.88 -10.86
C PHE A 149 5.68 4.99 -12.02
N THR A 150 4.40 4.59 -12.02
CA THR A 150 3.78 3.93 -13.16
C THR A 150 2.34 4.36 -13.32
N VAL A 151 1.82 4.27 -14.54
CA VAL A 151 0.42 4.49 -14.84
C VAL A 151 -0.19 3.16 -15.26
N THR A 152 -1.19 2.71 -14.52
CA THR A 152 -1.97 1.54 -14.88
C THR A 152 -3.25 1.97 -15.59
N ARG A 153 -3.57 1.36 -16.73
CA ARG A 153 -4.82 1.61 -17.45
C ARG A 153 -5.57 0.30 -17.69
N LYS A 154 -6.87 0.33 -17.41
CA LYS A 154 -7.81 -0.72 -17.79
C LYS A 154 -8.28 -0.49 -19.23
N PHE A 155 -8.20 -1.52 -20.05
CA PHE A 155 -8.78 -1.53 -21.39
C PHE A 155 -10.03 -2.39 -21.38
N PRO A 156 -11.12 -1.92 -22.01
CA PRO A 156 -12.36 -2.68 -22.07
C PRO A 156 -12.14 -4.02 -22.80
N ALA A 157 -12.98 -4.98 -22.48
CA ALA A 157 -13.02 -6.25 -23.19
C ALA A 157 -13.36 -6.02 -24.68
N GLY A 158 -12.58 -6.57 -25.59
CA GLY A 158 -13.02 -6.75 -26.98
C GLY A 158 -14.07 -7.85 -27.05
N SER A 159 -14.73 -7.97 -28.23
CA SER A 159 -15.84 -8.92 -28.50
C SER A 159 -15.45 -10.38 -28.31
N ASN A 160 -14.96 -10.89 -27.32
CA ASN A 160 -14.59 -12.26 -26.91
C ASN A 160 -13.33 -12.30 -26.02
N LYS A 161 -12.96 -11.19 -25.35
CA LYS A 161 -11.78 -11.14 -24.49
C LYS A 161 -12.14 -10.49 -23.17
N SER A 162 -11.52 -10.94 -22.09
CA SER A 162 -11.59 -10.27 -20.78
C SER A 162 -10.94 -8.88 -20.82
N PRO A 163 -11.33 -7.95 -19.94
CA PRO A 163 -10.63 -6.69 -19.77
C PRO A 163 -9.13 -6.91 -19.51
N SER A 164 -8.28 -6.05 -20.06
CA SER A 164 -6.84 -6.11 -19.82
C SER A 164 -6.35 -4.88 -19.08
N TYR A 165 -5.29 -5.04 -18.29
CA TYR A 165 -4.59 -3.98 -17.62
C TYR A 165 -3.21 -3.82 -18.26
N LYS A 166 -2.82 -2.58 -18.51
CA LYS A 166 -1.50 -2.26 -19.07
C LYS A 166 -0.82 -1.24 -18.17
N TYR A 167 0.48 -1.35 -18.08
CA TYR A 167 1.33 -0.46 -17.32
C TYR A 167 2.14 0.42 -18.26
N LEU A 168 2.40 1.66 -17.84
CA LEU A 168 3.34 2.51 -18.54
C LEU A 168 4.74 1.91 -18.38
N VAL A 169 5.41 1.73 -19.51
CA VAL A 169 6.78 1.24 -19.59
C VAL A 169 7.60 2.25 -20.39
N ILE A 170 8.77 2.61 -19.92
CA ILE A 170 9.71 3.49 -20.61
C ILE A 170 10.94 2.65 -20.93
N ASN A 171 11.28 2.50 -22.21
CA ASN A 171 12.41 1.67 -22.69
C ASN A 171 12.39 0.21 -22.18
N GLY A 172 11.22 -0.36 -21.91
CA GLY A 172 11.09 -1.73 -21.42
C GLY A 172 11.07 -1.86 -19.89
N GLU A 173 11.19 -0.75 -19.16
CA GLU A 173 11.16 -0.70 -17.69
C GLU A 173 9.90 0.03 -17.18
N VAL A 174 9.37 -0.41 -16.03
CA VAL A 174 8.21 0.19 -15.34
C VAL A 174 8.69 1.28 -14.39
#